data_160779e0297db9916d7543c9627febf4
#
_entry.id   160779e0297db9916d7543c9627febf4
#
_cell.length_a   1.000
_cell.length_b   1.000
_cell.length_c   1.000
_cell.angle_alpha   90.00
_cell.angle_beta   90.00
_cell.angle_gamma   90.00
#
_symmetry.space_group_name_H-M   'P 1'
#
loop_
_entity.id
_entity.type
_entity.pdbx_description
1 polymer ?
#
loop_
_entity_poly.entity_id
_entity_poly.type
_entity_poly.pdbx_seq_one_letter_code
_entity_poly.pdbx_strand_id
1 'polypeptide(L)'
;MSSEALPGPELMDRVYRHQRHIYDLTRKHYLLGRDHLIDRLEPPAGSHVLELGCGTGRNLIAAARRYPGARFHGVDISGAMLATAQRRIAAAGLDGRILLAQDDATRVDPALLGQQRFDRVFFSYSLSMMPAWRQALAHGASLLAPDGRLSLVDFGQQDGLPPWFRALLFAWLQKFHVDPPAGLADAVAKIAIDLGAPFSFVDLYRGYACYAEIRRP
;
A
#
# COMPACT_ATOMS: atom_id res chain seq x y z
N MET A 1 -8.04 -30.94 -6.73
CA MET A 1 -7.31 -29.65 -6.74
C MET A 1 -8.30 -28.59 -7.19
N SER A 2 -8.99 -27.99 -6.26
CA SER A 2 -10.01 -26.96 -6.53
C SER A 2 -9.30 -25.61 -6.69
N SER A 3 -9.38 -25.05 -7.88
CA SER A 3 -8.97 -23.68 -8.18
C SER A 3 -9.88 -22.72 -7.41
N GLU A 4 -9.45 -22.19 -6.29
CA GLU A 4 -10.11 -21.03 -5.67
C GLU A 4 -9.95 -19.84 -6.62
N ALA A 5 -11.05 -19.48 -7.27
CA ALA A 5 -11.11 -18.29 -8.09
C ALA A 5 -10.85 -17.07 -7.20
N LEU A 6 -9.86 -16.24 -7.57
CA LEU A 6 -9.58 -14.97 -6.92
C LEU A 6 -10.89 -14.14 -6.84
N PRO A 7 -11.15 -13.46 -5.71
CA PRO A 7 -12.34 -12.63 -5.58
C PRO A 7 -12.33 -11.54 -6.66
N GLY A 8 -13.34 -11.55 -7.53
CA GLY A 8 -13.47 -10.58 -8.61
C GLY A 8 -13.73 -9.16 -8.08
N PRO A 9 -13.52 -8.12 -8.91
CA PRO A 9 -13.74 -6.71 -8.55
C PRO A 9 -15.12 -6.45 -7.93
N GLU A 10 -16.15 -7.17 -8.34
CA GLU A 10 -17.52 -7.05 -7.83
C GLU A 10 -17.68 -7.51 -6.38
N LEU A 11 -16.93 -8.54 -5.95
CA LEU A 11 -16.96 -8.99 -4.56
C LEU A 11 -16.25 -7.97 -3.66
N MET A 12 -15.14 -7.41 -4.11
CA MET A 12 -14.43 -6.35 -3.40
C MET A 12 -15.29 -5.08 -3.30
N ASP A 13 -15.95 -4.67 -4.37
CA ASP A 13 -16.89 -3.53 -4.37
C ASP A 13 -18.07 -3.74 -3.41
N ARG A 14 -18.59 -4.97 -3.29
CA ARG A 14 -19.69 -5.29 -2.35
C ARG A 14 -19.24 -5.22 -0.90
N VAL A 15 -18.07 -5.76 -0.57
CA VAL A 15 -17.46 -5.70 0.77
C VAL A 15 -17.18 -4.24 1.16
N TYR A 16 -16.61 -3.46 0.25
CA TYR A 16 -16.27 -2.05 0.50
C TYR A 16 -17.49 -1.12 0.56
N ARG A 17 -18.57 -1.41 -0.17
CA ARG A 17 -19.77 -0.55 -0.21
C ARG A 17 -20.50 -0.41 1.14
N HIS A 18 -20.55 -1.48 1.94
CA HIS A 18 -21.17 -1.49 3.27
C HIS A 18 -20.23 -1.02 4.38
N GLN A 19 -18.92 -1.15 4.20
CA GLN A 19 -17.93 -0.88 5.23
C GLN A 19 -17.29 0.52 5.14
N ARG A 20 -17.43 1.23 4.01
CA ARG A 20 -16.64 2.44 3.71
C ARG A 20 -16.82 3.59 4.71
N HIS A 21 -17.99 3.78 5.30
CA HIS A 21 -18.24 4.90 6.23
C HIS A 21 -17.72 4.65 7.65
N ILE A 22 -17.84 3.43 8.14
CA ILE A 22 -17.31 3.02 9.46
C ILE A 22 -15.80 2.76 9.34
N TYR A 23 -15.38 2.24 8.20
CA TYR A 23 -14.01 1.84 7.90
C TYR A 23 -13.04 3.04 7.87
N ASP A 24 -13.42 4.16 7.25
CA ASP A 24 -12.57 5.34 7.15
C ASP A 24 -12.40 6.09 8.48
N LEU A 25 -13.45 6.16 9.31
CA LEU A 25 -13.41 6.89 10.57
C LEU A 25 -12.56 6.17 11.62
N THR A 26 -12.65 4.85 11.67
CA THR A 26 -11.87 4.00 12.60
C THR A 26 -10.43 3.84 12.15
N ARG A 27 -10.14 3.74 10.86
CA ARG A 27 -8.79 3.55 10.29
C ARG A 27 -7.78 4.61 10.70
N LYS A 28 -8.21 5.82 10.99
CA LYS A 28 -7.30 6.90 11.42
C LYS A 28 -6.52 6.55 12.69
N HIS A 29 -7.12 5.72 13.56
CA HIS A 29 -6.59 5.48 14.90
C HIS A 29 -5.81 4.16 15.05
N TYR A 30 -6.00 3.19 14.15
CA TYR A 30 -5.35 1.88 14.30
C TYR A 30 -4.35 1.53 13.18
N LEU A 31 -4.30 2.26 12.06
CA LEU A 31 -3.28 2.05 11.04
C LEU A 31 -2.03 2.88 11.38
N LEU A 32 -1.29 2.40 12.37
CA LEU A 32 -0.08 3.04 12.89
C LEU A 32 1.06 2.97 11.86
N GLY A 33 1.97 3.95 11.87
CA GLY A 33 3.16 3.94 11.00
C GLY A 33 2.94 4.52 9.59
N ARG A 34 1.72 4.94 9.21
CA ARG A 34 1.48 5.60 7.92
C ARG A 34 2.23 6.92 7.78
N ASP A 35 2.22 7.73 8.83
CA ASP A 35 2.94 9.00 8.82
C ASP A 35 4.46 8.75 8.78
N HIS A 36 4.95 7.71 9.48
CA HIS A 36 6.34 7.26 9.40
C HIS A 36 6.73 6.85 7.96
N LEU A 37 5.88 6.10 7.24
CA LEU A 37 6.11 5.76 5.84
C LEU A 37 6.14 7.02 4.97
N ILE A 38 5.16 7.91 5.11
CA ILE A 38 5.08 9.14 4.32
C ILE A 38 6.31 10.00 4.54
N ASP A 39 6.73 10.21 5.78
CA ASP A 39 7.90 11.02 6.11
C ASP A 39 9.22 10.47 5.52
N ARG A 40 9.29 9.14 5.31
CA ARG A 40 10.45 8.46 4.73
C ARG A 40 10.39 8.29 3.22
N LEU A 41 9.33 8.68 2.54
CA LEU A 41 9.29 8.62 1.07
C LEU A 41 10.38 9.48 0.42
N GLU A 42 10.61 10.67 0.96
CA GLU A 42 11.67 11.61 0.53
C GLU A 42 11.87 11.60 -1.00
N PRO A 43 10.80 11.84 -1.78
CA PRO A 43 10.92 11.82 -3.23
C PRO A 43 11.73 13.03 -3.70
N PRO A 44 12.65 12.87 -4.67
CA PRO A 44 13.32 13.99 -5.31
C PRO A 44 12.33 14.97 -5.95
N ALA A 45 12.72 16.20 -6.13
CA ALA A 45 11.89 17.16 -6.88
C ALA A 45 11.70 16.69 -8.33
N GLY A 46 10.47 16.80 -8.84
CA GLY A 46 10.11 16.33 -10.19
C GLY A 46 9.82 14.82 -10.29
N SER A 47 10.02 14.06 -9.21
CA SER A 47 9.84 12.60 -9.21
C SER A 47 8.39 12.15 -9.29
N HIS A 48 8.20 10.90 -9.69
CA HIS A 48 6.93 10.20 -9.76
C HIS A 48 6.82 9.14 -8.64
N VAL A 49 5.77 9.23 -7.85
CA VAL A 49 5.50 8.37 -6.68
C VAL A 49 4.25 7.56 -6.92
N LEU A 50 4.28 6.25 -6.74
CA LEU A 50 3.15 5.32 -6.93
C LEU A 50 2.71 4.70 -5.61
N GLU A 51 1.41 4.77 -5.29
CA GLU A 51 0.78 3.95 -4.25
C GLU A 51 -0.02 2.82 -4.89
N LEU A 52 0.29 1.57 -4.50
CA LEU A 52 -0.44 0.37 -4.91
C LEU A 52 -1.43 -0.03 -3.80
N GLY A 53 -2.73 -0.10 -4.16
CA GLY A 53 -3.84 -0.23 -3.22
C GLY A 53 -4.14 1.09 -2.51
N CYS A 54 -4.32 2.17 -3.28
CA CYS A 54 -4.43 3.53 -2.73
C CYS A 54 -5.78 3.82 -2.02
N GLY A 55 -6.77 2.96 -2.18
CA GLY A 55 -8.08 3.09 -1.56
C GLY A 55 -8.72 4.46 -1.81
N THR A 56 -9.04 5.16 -0.73
CA THR A 56 -9.70 6.48 -0.76
C THR A 56 -8.71 7.65 -0.93
N GLY A 57 -7.46 7.41 -1.31
CA GLY A 57 -6.45 8.40 -1.64
C GLY A 57 -5.88 9.21 -0.45
N ARG A 58 -6.12 8.78 0.78
CA ARG A 58 -5.69 9.52 1.98
C ARG A 58 -4.18 9.73 2.04
N ASN A 59 -3.41 8.67 1.79
CA ASN A 59 -1.95 8.75 1.86
C ASN A 59 -1.38 9.57 0.69
N LEU A 60 -1.96 9.43 -0.51
CA LEU A 60 -1.60 10.25 -1.67
C LEU A 60 -1.77 11.74 -1.38
N ILE A 61 -2.92 12.14 -0.78
CA ILE A 61 -3.18 13.53 -0.39
C ILE A 61 -2.18 14.01 0.66
N ALA A 62 -1.89 13.20 1.68
CA ALA A 62 -0.94 13.53 2.73
C ALA A 62 0.49 13.67 2.16
N ALA A 63 0.93 12.73 1.33
CA ALA A 63 2.23 12.75 0.68
C ALA A 63 2.36 13.93 -0.31
N ALA A 64 1.33 14.21 -1.10
CA ALA A 64 1.32 15.33 -2.02
C ALA A 64 1.43 16.70 -1.32
N ARG A 65 0.83 16.83 -0.15
CA ARG A 65 0.99 18.05 0.70
C ARG A 65 2.39 18.14 1.30
N ARG A 66 2.96 17.00 1.71
CA ARG A 66 4.30 16.94 2.32
C ARG A 66 5.41 17.22 1.32
N TYR A 67 5.22 16.77 0.06
CA TYR A 67 6.22 16.83 -1.00
C TYR A 67 5.68 17.58 -2.23
N PRO A 68 5.64 18.92 -2.20
CA PRO A 68 5.03 19.72 -3.26
C PRO A 68 5.75 19.61 -4.62
N GLY A 69 7.00 19.22 -4.64
CA GLY A 69 7.79 19.04 -5.87
C GLY A 69 7.59 17.71 -6.60
N ALA A 70 6.84 16.75 -6.04
CA ALA A 70 6.62 15.43 -6.64
C ALA A 70 5.21 15.29 -7.24
N ARG A 71 5.05 14.34 -8.19
CA ARG A 71 3.78 13.91 -8.75
C ARG A 71 3.40 12.54 -8.19
N PHE A 72 2.13 12.32 -7.94
CA PHE A 72 1.63 11.13 -7.28
C PHE A 72 0.68 10.35 -8.17
N HIS A 73 0.74 9.04 -8.05
CA HIS A 73 -0.07 8.10 -8.81
C HIS A 73 -0.67 7.08 -7.83
N GLY A 74 -1.93 6.74 -8.02
CA GLY A 74 -2.60 5.76 -7.20
C GLY A 74 -3.29 4.70 -8.04
N VAL A 75 -3.13 3.44 -7.64
CA VAL A 75 -3.82 2.31 -8.24
C VAL A 75 -4.65 1.60 -7.19
N ASP A 76 -5.88 1.28 -7.54
CA ASP A 76 -6.75 0.44 -6.74
C ASP A 76 -7.67 -0.39 -7.66
N ILE A 77 -8.02 -1.59 -7.23
CA ILE A 77 -8.92 -2.47 -7.99
C ILE A 77 -10.38 -2.02 -7.87
N SER A 78 -10.74 -1.30 -6.80
CA SER A 78 -12.10 -0.86 -6.52
C SER A 78 -12.41 0.51 -7.13
N GLY A 79 -13.29 0.53 -8.14
CA GLY A 79 -13.79 1.77 -8.73
C GLY A 79 -14.51 2.66 -7.72
N ALA A 80 -15.21 2.06 -6.71
CA ALA A 80 -15.90 2.79 -5.66
C ALA A 80 -14.93 3.55 -4.73
N MET A 81 -13.76 2.94 -4.43
CA MET A 81 -12.69 3.59 -3.67
C MET A 81 -12.08 4.74 -4.47
N LEU A 82 -11.77 4.52 -5.74
CA LEU A 82 -11.21 5.54 -6.62
C LEU A 82 -12.15 6.72 -6.83
N ALA A 83 -13.47 6.48 -6.99
CA ALA A 83 -14.45 7.57 -7.06
C ALA A 83 -14.47 8.42 -5.78
N THR A 84 -14.22 7.81 -4.62
CA THR A 84 -14.09 8.54 -3.35
C THR A 84 -12.76 9.28 -3.28
N ALA A 85 -11.67 8.64 -3.72
CA ALA A 85 -10.35 9.27 -3.79
C ALA A 85 -10.38 10.52 -4.68
N GLN A 86 -10.98 10.42 -5.88
CA GLN A 86 -11.10 11.54 -6.81
C GLN A 86 -11.80 12.75 -6.19
N ARG A 87 -12.95 12.53 -5.51
CA ARG A 87 -13.65 13.62 -4.82
C ARG A 87 -12.80 14.28 -3.73
N ARG A 88 -12.04 13.49 -2.98
CA ARG A 88 -11.15 14.01 -1.92
C ARG A 88 -9.96 14.76 -2.48
N ILE A 89 -9.39 14.29 -3.57
CA ILE A 89 -8.27 14.93 -4.28
C ILE A 89 -8.73 16.29 -4.82
N ALA A 90 -9.89 16.33 -5.47
CA ALA A 90 -10.50 17.58 -5.96
C ALA A 90 -10.77 18.56 -4.82
N ALA A 91 -11.39 18.09 -3.73
CA ALA A 91 -11.64 18.93 -2.54
C ALA A 91 -10.34 19.43 -1.87
N ALA A 92 -9.22 18.74 -2.08
CA ALA A 92 -7.90 19.15 -1.61
C ALA A 92 -7.14 20.07 -2.59
N GLY A 93 -7.68 20.30 -3.80
CA GLY A 93 -7.03 21.09 -4.87
C GLY A 93 -5.79 20.42 -5.43
N LEU A 94 -5.77 19.07 -5.52
CA LEU A 94 -4.61 18.29 -5.91
C LEU A 94 -4.78 17.52 -7.24
N ASP A 95 -5.86 17.79 -8.01
CA ASP A 95 -6.15 17.10 -9.28
C ASP A 95 -5.00 17.17 -10.31
N GLY A 96 -4.28 18.28 -10.35
CA GLY A 96 -3.12 18.44 -11.25
C GLY A 96 -1.86 17.70 -10.80
N ARG A 97 -1.88 17.05 -9.62
CA ARG A 97 -0.71 16.43 -9.01
C ARG A 97 -0.88 14.96 -8.65
N ILE A 98 -2.12 14.48 -8.59
CA ILE A 98 -2.45 13.10 -8.27
C ILE A 98 -3.28 12.51 -9.41
N LEU A 99 -2.77 11.45 -10.04
CA LEU A 99 -3.46 10.68 -11.08
C LEU A 99 -3.87 9.32 -10.51
N LEU A 100 -5.09 8.88 -10.81
CA LEU A 100 -5.62 7.59 -10.37
C LEU A 100 -5.87 6.68 -11.57
N ALA A 101 -5.63 5.37 -11.40
CA ALA A 101 -6.00 4.34 -12.34
C ALA A 101 -6.67 3.16 -11.63
N GLN A 102 -7.68 2.57 -12.27
CA GLN A 102 -8.30 1.34 -11.79
C GLN A 102 -7.59 0.15 -12.45
N ASP A 103 -6.83 -0.60 -11.64
CA ASP A 103 -6.14 -1.81 -12.10
C ASP A 103 -5.76 -2.69 -10.90
N ASP A 104 -5.27 -3.90 -11.21
CA ASP A 104 -4.78 -4.87 -10.24
C ASP A 104 -3.30 -4.60 -9.92
N ALA A 105 -2.98 -4.39 -8.63
CA ALA A 105 -1.63 -4.13 -8.15
C ALA A 105 -0.62 -5.24 -8.49
N THR A 106 -1.08 -6.43 -8.84
CA THR A 106 -0.22 -7.57 -9.21
C THR A 106 0.33 -7.49 -10.63
N ARG A 107 -0.23 -6.60 -11.48
CA ARG A 107 0.06 -6.57 -12.92
C ARG A 107 -0.19 -5.23 -13.59
N VAL A 108 -0.38 -4.16 -12.82
CA VAL A 108 -0.71 -2.84 -13.38
C VAL A 108 0.28 -2.42 -14.47
N ASP A 109 -0.26 -1.96 -15.60
CA ASP A 109 0.54 -1.35 -16.65
C ASP A 109 0.84 0.12 -16.26
N PRO A 110 2.09 0.49 -16.02
CA PRO A 110 2.46 1.86 -15.68
C PRO A 110 2.12 2.88 -16.76
N ALA A 111 1.94 2.44 -18.02
CA ALA A 111 1.52 3.30 -19.12
C ALA A 111 0.12 3.92 -18.90
N LEU A 112 -0.77 3.26 -18.14
CA LEU A 112 -2.07 3.82 -17.73
C LEU A 112 -1.92 5.09 -16.89
N LEU A 113 -0.77 5.25 -16.25
CA LEU A 113 -0.40 6.42 -15.44
C LEU A 113 0.54 7.39 -16.17
N GLY A 114 0.74 7.19 -17.48
CA GLY A 114 1.63 7.99 -18.31
C GLY A 114 3.12 7.85 -17.93
N GLN A 115 3.49 6.75 -17.29
CA GLN A 115 4.83 6.46 -16.81
C GLN A 115 5.30 5.10 -17.31
N GLN A 116 6.60 4.83 -17.23
CA GLN A 116 7.15 3.50 -17.39
C GLN A 116 7.72 2.97 -16.07
N ARG A 117 8.22 3.87 -15.23
CA ARG A 117 8.84 3.58 -13.94
C ARG A 117 8.55 4.70 -12.94
N PHE A 118 8.78 4.39 -11.66
CA PHE A 118 8.54 5.33 -10.56
C PHE A 118 9.78 5.44 -9.68
N ASP A 119 10.05 6.65 -9.21
CA ASP A 119 11.14 6.92 -8.27
C ASP A 119 10.83 6.39 -6.87
N ARG A 120 9.55 6.36 -6.52
CA ARG A 120 9.04 5.77 -5.27
C ARG A 120 7.82 4.92 -5.56
N VAL A 121 7.80 3.71 -5.03
CA VAL A 121 6.62 2.83 -5.00
C VAL A 121 6.32 2.50 -3.55
N PHE A 122 5.08 2.59 -3.14
CA PHE A 122 4.75 2.23 -1.76
C PHE A 122 3.42 1.50 -1.61
N PHE A 123 3.34 0.72 -0.51
CA PHE A 123 2.16 0.04 -0.03
C PHE A 123 1.86 0.51 1.39
N SER A 124 0.59 0.75 1.69
CA SER A 124 0.19 1.18 3.03
C SER A 124 -1.08 0.47 3.48
N TYR A 125 -0.91 -0.58 4.27
CA TYR A 125 -2.00 -1.44 4.74
C TYR A 125 -2.87 -1.99 3.59
N SER A 126 -2.25 -2.31 2.50
CA SER A 126 -2.88 -2.88 1.31
C SER A 126 -2.49 -4.33 1.06
N LEU A 127 -1.27 -4.74 1.43
CA LEU A 127 -0.82 -6.12 1.23
C LEU A 127 -1.62 -7.11 2.09
N SER A 128 -1.95 -6.77 3.33
CA SER A 128 -2.81 -7.57 4.22
C SER A 128 -4.23 -7.79 3.71
N MET A 129 -4.64 -7.07 2.66
CA MET A 129 -5.94 -7.20 2.01
C MET A 129 -5.86 -7.86 0.63
N MET A 130 -4.66 -8.19 0.14
CA MET A 130 -4.43 -8.79 -1.16
C MET A 130 -4.10 -10.27 -1.03
N PRO A 131 -4.91 -11.20 -1.52
CA PRO A 131 -4.56 -12.64 -1.49
C PRO A 131 -3.23 -12.94 -2.18
N ALA A 132 -2.96 -12.25 -3.30
CA ALA A 132 -1.71 -12.37 -4.08
C ALA A 132 -0.65 -11.32 -3.71
N TRP A 133 -0.54 -10.96 -2.42
CA TRP A 133 0.34 -9.88 -1.96
C TRP A 133 1.82 -10.05 -2.35
N ARG A 134 2.33 -11.30 -2.42
CA ARG A 134 3.71 -11.56 -2.87
C ARG A 134 3.93 -11.14 -4.31
N GLN A 135 2.93 -11.40 -5.16
CA GLN A 135 2.98 -10.99 -6.57
C GLN A 135 2.86 -9.46 -6.69
N ALA A 136 1.97 -8.82 -5.94
CA ALA A 136 1.85 -7.36 -5.91
C ALA A 136 3.16 -6.70 -5.44
N LEU A 137 3.79 -7.22 -4.39
CA LEU A 137 5.06 -6.71 -3.88
C LEU A 137 6.20 -6.85 -4.92
N ALA A 138 6.32 -8.02 -5.57
CA ALA A 138 7.32 -8.26 -6.61
C ALA A 138 7.06 -7.36 -7.83
N HIS A 139 5.80 -7.21 -8.23
CA HIS A 139 5.44 -6.32 -9.32
C HIS A 139 5.76 -4.85 -8.98
N GLY A 140 5.40 -4.37 -7.80
CA GLY A 140 5.76 -3.03 -7.32
C GLY A 140 7.26 -2.77 -7.37
N ALA A 141 8.08 -3.74 -6.99
CA ALA A 141 9.53 -3.64 -7.09
C ALA A 141 10.03 -3.56 -8.55
N SER A 142 9.37 -4.26 -9.48
CA SER A 142 9.71 -4.21 -10.91
C SER A 142 9.43 -2.85 -11.55
N LEU A 143 8.52 -2.06 -10.97
CA LEU A 143 8.15 -0.73 -11.44
C LEU A 143 9.12 0.38 -11.00
N LEU A 144 10.12 0.07 -10.16
CA LEU A 144 11.10 1.06 -9.72
C LEU A 144 11.99 1.54 -10.85
N ALA A 145 12.24 2.84 -10.90
CA ALA A 145 13.32 3.45 -11.65
C ALA A 145 14.69 3.04 -11.09
N PRO A 146 15.81 3.23 -11.82
CA PRO A 146 17.15 3.22 -11.22
C PRO A 146 17.19 4.21 -10.05
N ASP A 147 17.91 3.90 -8.96
CA ASP A 147 17.92 4.65 -7.70
C ASP A 147 16.55 4.78 -7.02
N GLY A 148 15.55 4.07 -7.53
CA GLY A 148 14.19 4.08 -7.00
C GLY A 148 14.07 3.33 -5.67
N ARG A 149 13.02 3.66 -4.90
CA ARG A 149 12.78 3.07 -3.58
C ARG A 149 11.37 2.51 -3.47
N LEU A 150 11.26 1.25 -3.03
CA LEU A 150 10.00 0.67 -2.59
C LEU A 150 9.93 0.75 -1.07
N SER A 151 8.83 1.24 -0.55
CA SER A 151 8.56 1.31 0.89
C SER A 151 7.21 0.68 1.21
N LEU A 152 7.09 0.04 2.36
CA LEU A 152 5.81 -0.48 2.82
C LEU A 152 5.59 -0.29 4.31
N VAL A 153 4.33 -0.16 4.71
CA VAL A 153 3.86 -0.33 6.08
C VAL A 153 2.62 -1.21 6.07
N ASP A 154 2.60 -2.22 6.92
CA ASP A 154 1.45 -3.12 7.06
C ASP A 154 1.39 -3.70 8.48
N PHE A 155 0.36 -4.50 8.78
CA PHE A 155 0.27 -5.20 10.06
C PHE A 155 1.43 -6.15 10.24
N GLY A 156 2.08 -6.07 11.41
CA GLY A 156 3.10 -7.01 11.85
C GLY A 156 2.48 -8.26 12.49
N GLN A 157 3.35 -9.18 12.94
CA GLN A 157 2.93 -10.46 13.54
C GLN A 157 2.56 -10.34 15.02
N GLN A 158 2.62 -9.14 15.60
CA GLN A 158 2.24 -8.80 16.99
C GLN A 158 3.11 -9.51 18.06
N ASP A 159 4.34 -9.92 17.73
CA ASP A 159 5.18 -10.78 18.59
C ASP A 159 5.61 -10.11 19.89
N GLY A 160 5.69 -8.78 19.91
CA GLY A 160 5.99 -7.98 21.10
C GLY A 160 4.77 -7.58 21.95
N LEU A 161 3.56 -8.05 21.60
CA LEU A 161 2.32 -7.73 22.33
C LEU A 161 1.81 -8.93 23.14
N PRO A 162 1.01 -8.70 24.20
CA PRO A 162 0.45 -9.80 24.99
C PRO A 162 -0.37 -10.77 24.15
N PRO A 163 -0.27 -12.11 24.36
CA PRO A 163 -0.96 -13.11 23.55
C PRO A 163 -2.47 -12.91 23.43
N TRP A 164 -3.13 -12.48 24.52
CA TRP A 164 -4.56 -12.20 24.51
C TRP A 164 -4.93 -11.03 23.59
N PHE A 165 -4.09 -9.98 23.56
CA PHE A 165 -4.30 -8.83 22.66
C PHE A 165 -4.11 -9.24 21.21
N ARG A 166 -3.03 -10.00 20.91
CA ARG A 166 -2.79 -10.58 19.59
C ARG A 166 -3.99 -11.38 19.10
N ALA A 167 -4.51 -12.32 19.92
CA ALA A 167 -5.66 -13.14 19.58
C ALA A 167 -6.92 -12.29 19.27
N LEU A 168 -7.19 -11.28 20.10
CA LEU A 168 -8.32 -10.37 19.92
C LEU A 168 -8.18 -9.54 18.63
N LEU A 169 -6.98 -9.00 18.37
CA LEU A 169 -6.72 -8.21 17.18
C LEU A 169 -6.85 -9.05 15.89
N PHE A 170 -6.25 -10.26 15.86
CA PHE A 170 -6.38 -11.14 14.68
C PHE A 170 -7.84 -11.55 14.45
N ALA A 171 -8.58 -11.92 15.49
CA ALA A 171 -10.00 -12.23 15.35
C ALA A 171 -10.82 -11.02 14.85
N TRP A 172 -10.43 -9.80 15.25
CA TRP A 172 -11.05 -8.59 14.76
C TRP A 172 -10.68 -8.31 13.30
N LEU A 173 -9.42 -8.44 12.90
CA LEU A 173 -8.93 -8.24 11.52
C LEU A 173 -9.61 -9.22 10.54
N GLN A 174 -9.77 -10.49 10.94
CA GLN A 174 -10.44 -11.50 10.12
C GLN A 174 -11.88 -11.13 9.75
N LYS A 175 -12.62 -10.42 10.63
CA LYS A 175 -13.97 -9.93 10.32
C LYS A 175 -13.99 -8.94 9.14
N PHE A 176 -12.86 -8.34 8.82
CA PHE A 176 -12.69 -7.39 7.72
C PHE A 176 -11.89 -7.97 6.56
N HIS A 177 -11.66 -9.29 6.54
CA HIS A 177 -10.83 -9.97 5.53
C HIS A 177 -9.41 -9.37 5.44
N VAL A 178 -8.86 -8.94 6.58
CA VAL A 178 -7.49 -8.47 6.71
C VAL A 178 -6.65 -9.60 7.28
N ASP A 179 -5.67 -10.06 6.51
CA ASP A 179 -4.75 -11.13 6.89
C ASP A 179 -3.31 -10.59 6.88
N PRO A 180 -2.69 -10.35 8.06
CA PRO A 180 -1.33 -9.87 8.12
C PRO A 180 -0.38 -10.79 7.36
N PRO A 181 0.42 -10.25 6.40
CA PRO A 181 1.16 -11.09 5.46
C PRO A 181 2.27 -11.89 6.14
N ALA A 182 2.04 -13.19 6.37
CA ALA A 182 3.02 -14.07 6.95
C ALA A 182 4.24 -14.25 6.03
N GLY A 183 5.46 -14.13 6.59
CA GLY A 183 6.72 -14.20 5.84
C GLY A 183 6.98 -12.97 4.96
N LEU A 184 6.44 -11.80 5.34
CA LEU A 184 6.68 -10.55 4.61
C LEU A 184 8.17 -10.16 4.63
N ALA A 185 8.86 -10.35 5.74
CA ALA A 185 10.30 -10.07 5.85
C ALA A 185 11.12 -10.91 4.85
N ASP A 186 10.80 -12.22 4.75
CA ASP A 186 11.47 -13.12 3.81
C ASP A 186 11.20 -12.73 2.34
N ALA A 187 9.97 -12.32 2.04
CA ALA A 187 9.61 -11.87 0.71
C ALA A 187 10.34 -10.58 0.32
N VAL A 188 10.44 -9.61 1.24
CA VAL A 188 11.22 -8.38 1.04
C VAL A 188 12.70 -8.69 0.83
N ALA A 189 13.28 -9.54 1.68
CA ALA A 189 14.68 -9.97 1.57
C ALA A 189 14.97 -10.65 0.23
N LYS A 190 14.08 -11.58 -0.19
CA LYS A 190 14.22 -12.27 -1.47
C LYS A 190 14.22 -11.30 -2.65
N ILE A 191 13.26 -10.38 -2.71
CA ILE A 191 13.19 -9.38 -3.79
C ILE A 191 14.44 -8.50 -3.80
N ALA A 192 14.91 -8.08 -2.63
CA ALA A 192 16.12 -7.27 -2.52
C ALA A 192 17.36 -8.02 -3.03
N ILE A 193 17.50 -9.31 -2.69
CA ILE A 193 18.60 -10.17 -3.19
C ILE A 193 18.50 -10.32 -4.71
N ASP A 194 17.32 -10.60 -5.25
CA ASP A 194 17.10 -10.78 -6.68
C ASP A 194 17.44 -9.48 -7.48
N LEU A 195 17.30 -8.31 -6.85
CA LEU A 195 17.64 -6.99 -7.42
C LEU A 195 19.09 -6.55 -7.13
N GLY A 196 19.86 -7.27 -6.31
CA GLY A 196 21.16 -6.81 -5.82
C GLY A 196 21.04 -5.52 -4.98
N ALA A 197 19.94 -5.32 -4.28
CA ALA A 197 19.53 -4.09 -3.62
C ALA A 197 19.70 -4.17 -2.10
N PRO A 198 20.16 -3.11 -1.42
CA PRO A 198 20.06 -3.01 0.03
C PRO A 198 18.60 -2.89 0.46
N PHE A 199 18.28 -3.46 1.62
CA PHE A 199 16.95 -3.38 2.21
C PHE A 199 17.01 -3.22 3.73
N SER A 200 15.88 -2.80 4.29
CA SER A 200 15.64 -2.82 5.75
C SER A 200 14.24 -3.35 6.04
N PHE A 201 14.09 -4.01 7.18
CA PHE A 201 12.81 -4.44 7.73
C PHE A 201 12.81 -4.14 9.23
N VAL A 202 11.80 -3.42 9.71
CA VAL A 202 11.72 -2.97 11.10
C VAL A 202 10.33 -3.19 11.65
N ASP A 203 10.24 -3.80 12.81
CA ASP A 203 9.01 -3.88 13.58
C ASP A 203 8.73 -2.53 14.27
N LEU A 204 7.53 -2.02 14.05
CA LEU A 204 7.04 -0.80 14.67
C LEU A 204 6.04 -1.14 15.78
N TYR A 205 6.02 -0.33 16.84
CA TYR A 205 5.03 -0.43 17.91
C TYR A 205 4.93 -1.84 18.51
N ARG A 206 6.08 -2.46 18.82
CA ARG A 206 6.17 -3.81 19.39
C ARG A 206 5.59 -4.91 18.46
N GLY A 207 5.81 -4.77 17.16
CA GLY A 207 5.33 -5.71 16.15
C GLY A 207 3.85 -5.52 15.77
N TYR A 208 3.20 -4.43 16.22
CA TYR A 208 1.85 -4.09 15.76
C TYR A 208 1.82 -3.80 14.26
N ALA A 209 2.79 -3.07 13.79
CA ALA A 209 3.05 -2.81 12.38
C ALA A 209 4.49 -3.17 12.03
N CYS A 210 4.76 -3.35 10.76
CA CYS A 210 6.11 -3.44 10.22
C CYS A 210 6.32 -2.40 9.13
N TYR A 211 7.56 -1.95 8.99
CA TYR A 211 8.01 -1.08 7.90
C TYR A 211 9.16 -1.76 7.16
N ALA A 212 9.14 -1.71 5.85
CA ALA A 212 10.27 -2.18 5.06
C ALA A 212 10.59 -1.22 3.92
N GLU A 213 11.84 -1.26 3.49
CA GLU A 213 12.36 -0.46 2.39
C GLU A 213 13.35 -1.30 1.56
N ILE A 214 13.23 -1.21 0.23
CA ILE A 214 14.20 -1.75 -0.74
C ILE A 214 14.66 -0.57 -1.59
N ARG A 215 15.96 -0.42 -1.80
CA ARG A 215 16.56 0.64 -2.64
C ARG A 215 17.18 0.02 -3.86
N ARG A 216 16.55 0.21 -5.02
CA ARG A 216 17.10 -0.27 -6.28
C ARG A 216 18.39 0.49 -6.62
N PRO A 217 19.48 -0.22 -6.98
CA PRO A 217 20.70 0.43 -7.48
C PRO A 217 20.48 1.09 -8.82
#